data_858e1a6336d66a11dd40741805061089
#
_entry.id   858e1a6336d66a11dd40741805061089
#
_cell.length_a   1.000
_cell.length_b   1.000
_cell.length_c   1.000
_cell.angle_alpha   90.00
_cell.angle_beta   90.00
_cell.angle_gamma   90.00
#
_symmetry.space_group_name_H-M   'P 1'
#
loop_
_entity.id
_entity.type
_entity.pdbx_description
1 polymer ?
#
loop_
_entity_poly.entity_id
_entity_poly.type
_entity_poly.pdbx_seq_one_letter_code
_entity_poly.pdbx_strand_id
1 'polypeptide(L)'
;MEKATDVSVPFAENMAEIYAATRNELYKSGKKVEILANFHPKLHYIAEWWKQLYGESEGKDGKGIFPASVDLTTDLHSMGQWIQDGERTIFETVISVEEPNHKVVVPTDEANLDGLNFLAGKRVDEVNKMAELGTQLAHVDGGVPNLKITMPEVSPYYIGQLFYFFERAC
;
A
#
# COMPACT_ATOMS: atom_id res chain seq x y z
N MET A 1 6.10 7.96 -16.36
CA MET A 1 5.11 8.60 -15.49
C MET A 1 4.73 9.99 -16.02
N GLU A 2 5.66 10.91 -16.24
CA GLU A 2 5.39 12.28 -16.71
C GLU A 2 4.34 12.37 -17.85
N LYS A 3 4.55 11.64 -18.94
CA LYS A 3 3.60 11.64 -20.08
C LYS A 3 2.21 11.04 -19.74
N ALA A 4 2.13 10.17 -18.77
CA ALA A 4 0.89 9.49 -18.39
C ALA A 4 0.08 10.30 -17.35
N THR A 5 0.68 11.32 -16.74
CA THR A 5 0.06 12.18 -15.72
C THR A 5 0.15 13.66 -16.09
N ASP A 6 0.43 13.98 -17.36
CA ASP A 6 0.41 15.35 -17.86
C ASP A 6 -1.02 15.90 -17.84
N VAL A 7 -1.16 17.21 -17.64
CA VAL A 7 -2.45 17.90 -17.57
C VAL A 7 -3.26 17.81 -18.88
N SER A 8 -2.63 17.46 -19.99
CA SER A 8 -3.30 17.22 -21.28
C SER A 8 -3.92 15.82 -21.38
N VAL A 9 -3.58 14.91 -20.49
CA VAL A 9 -4.15 13.56 -20.45
C VAL A 9 -5.59 13.66 -19.94
N PRO A 10 -6.59 13.06 -20.63
CA PRO A 10 -7.96 13.06 -20.16
C PRO A 10 -8.08 12.49 -18.75
N PHE A 11 -8.92 13.08 -17.90
CA PHE A 11 -9.11 12.66 -16.51
C PHE A 11 -9.30 11.14 -16.36
N ALA A 12 -10.09 10.52 -17.23
CA ALA A 12 -10.36 9.07 -17.17
C ALA A 12 -9.13 8.18 -17.45
N GLU A 13 -8.04 8.77 -17.94
CA GLU A 13 -6.79 8.08 -18.27
C GLU A 13 -5.63 8.55 -17.37
N ASN A 14 -5.81 9.65 -16.62
CA ASN A 14 -4.80 10.23 -15.75
C ASN A 14 -4.90 9.64 -14.34
N MET A 15 -4.10 8.62 -14.07
CA MET A 15 -4.16 7.89 -12.80
C MET A 15 -3.80 8.75 -11.57
N ALA A 16 -2.98 9.80 -11.73
CA ALA A 16 -2.67 10.71 -10.62
C ALA A 16 -3.90 11.57 -10.26
N GLU A 17 -4.61 12.09 -11.25
CA GLU A 17 -5.85 12.85 -11.03
C GLU A 17 -6.98 11.97 -10.48
N ILE A 18 -7.12 10.73 -10.98
CA ILE A 18 -8.08 9.75 -10.46
C ILE A 18 -7.80 9.46 -8.98
N TYR A 19 -6.53 9.22 -8.64
CA TYR A 19 -6.14 8.95 -7.26
C TYR A 19 -6.44 10.16 -6.36
N ALA A 20 -6.04 11.37 -6.76
CA ALA A 20 -6.32 12.61 -6.02
C ALA A 20 -7.83 12.83 -5.83
N ALA A 21 -8.63 12.67 -6.89
CA ALA A 21 -10.08 12.83 -6.83
C ALA A 21 -10.72 11.78 -5.92
N THR A 22 -10.29 10.53 -6.00
CA THR A 22 -10.80 9.44 -5.14
C THR A 22 -10.51 9.73 -3.66
N ARG A 23 -9.29 10.15 -3.32
CA ARG A 23 -8.92 10.56 -1.96
C ARG A 23 -9.82 11.70 -1.46
N ASN A 24 -10.05 12.71 -2.30
CA ASN A 24 -10.91 13.84 -1.94
C ASN A 24 -12.38 13.41 -1.69
N GLU A 25 -12.93 12.51 -2.49
CA GLU A 25 -14.29 11.98 -2.27
C GLU A 25 -14.35 11.10 -1.00
N LEU A 26 -13.33 10.30 -0.72
CA LEU A 26 -13.21 9.55 0.52
C LEU A 26 -13.14 10.51 1.73
N TYR A 27 -12.36 11.58 1.64
CA TYR A 27 -12.29 12.60 2.69
C TYR A 27 -13.64 13.26 2.96
N LYS A 28 -14.38 13.64 1.91
CA LYS A 28 -15.74 14.20 2.01
C LYS A 28 -16.73 13.22 2.63
N SER A 29 -16.56 11.91 2.37
CA SER A 29 -17.39 10.86 2.95
C SER A 29 -17.07 10.54 4.42
N GLY A 30 -16.08 11.24 5.02
CA GLY A 30 -15.70 11.07 6.42
C GLY A 30 -14.46 10.21 6.65
N LYS A 31 -13.79 9.75 5.60
CA LYS A 31 -12.51 9.04 5.73
C LYS A 31 -11.39 10.05 5.94
N LYS A 32 -10.89 10.15 7.16
CA LYS A 32 -9.95 11.21 7.59
C LYS A 32 -8.50 10.75 7.67
N VAL A 33 -8.26 9.46 7.58
CA VAL A 33 -6.92 8.85 7.64
C VAL A 33 -6.71 7.99 6.42
N GLU A 34 -5.61 8.19 5.72
CA GLU A 34 -5.14 7.29 4.69
C GLU A 34 -3.97 6.48 5.22
N ILE A 35 -4.04 5.17 5.07
CA ILE A 35 -2.98 4.25 5.49
C ILE A 35 -2.29 3.71 4.25
N LEU A 36 -1.03 4.13 4.03
CA LEU A 36 -0.18 3.53 3.01
C LEU A 36 0.35 2.20 3.54
N ALA A 37 -0.16 1.10 2.99
CA ALA A 37 0.20 -0.25 3.37
C ALA A 37 1.17 -0.86 2.37
N ASN A 38 2.25 -1.47 2.85
CA ASN A 38 3.18 -2.21 2.01
C ASN A 38 3.51 -3.57 2.61
N PHE A 39 3.76 -4.55 1.73
CA PHE A 39 4.18 -5.91 2.09
C PHE A 39 5.65 -6.17 1.72
N HIS A 40 6.39 -5.11 1.37
CA HIS A 40 7.78 -5.21 0.94
C HIS A 40 8.67 -4.32 1.83
N PRO A 41 9.55 -4.89 2.69
CA PRO A 41 10.29 -4.12 3.70
C PRO A 41 11.14 -2.97 3.15
N LYS A 42 11.59 -3.05 1.89
CA LYS A 42 12.36 -1.97 1.24
C LYS A 42 11.53 -0.71 0.97
N LEU A 43 10.19 -0.80 1.05
CA LEU A 43 9.31 0.35 0.82
C LEU A 43 9.03 1.16 2.10
N HIS A 44 9.53 0.72 3.25
CA HIS A 44 9.36 1.43 4.52
C HIS A 44 9.68 2.93 4.41
N TYR A 45 10.87 3.30 3.94
CA TYR A 45 11.25 4.70 3.82
C TYR A 45 10.54 5.46 2.70
N ILE A 46 9.96 4.76 1.74
CA ILE A 46 9.04 5.37 0.76
C ILE A 46 7.77 5.82 1.46
N ALA A 47 7.23 5.00 2.36
CA ALA A 47 6.07 5.36 3.16
C ALA A 47 6.37 6.53 4.12
N GLU A 48 7.58 6.60 4.72
CA GLU A 48 8.00 7.74 5.54
C GLU A 48 8.06 9.04 4.73
N TRP A 49 8.68 9.00 3.53
CA TRP A 49 8.69 10.13 2.61
C TRP A 49 7.27 10.54 2.17
N TRP A 50 6.41 9.57 1.86
CA TRP A 50 5.03 9.82 1.46
C TRP A 50 4.23 10.52 2.57
N LYS A 51 4.44 10.15 3.84
CA LYS A 51 3.83 10.87 4.98
C LYS A 51 4.26 12.32 5.04
N GLN A 52 5.54 12.60 4.79
CA GLN A 52 6.04 13.98 4.76
C GLN A 52 5.39 14.76 3.61
N LEU A 53 5.38 14.21 2.38
CA LEU A 53 4.79 14.86 1.22
C LEU A 53 3.34 15.28 1.49
N TYR A 54 2.48 14.35 1.86
CA TYR A 54 1.06 14.63 2.04
C TYR A 54 0.77 15.40 3.35
N GLY A 55 1.48 15.11 4.42
CA GLY A 55 1.31 15.81 5.69
C GLY A 55 1.64 17.31 5.59
N GLU A 56 2.74 17.66 4.95
CA GLU A 56 3.16 19.04 4.77
C GLU A 56 2.36 19.78 3.68
N SER A 57 1.96 19.08 2.62
CA SER A 57 1.26 19.70 1.50
C SER A 57 -0.23 19.90 1.78
N GLU A 58 -0.91 18.93 2.35
CA GLU A 58 -2.36 18.92 2.51
C GLU A 58 -2.85 19.31 3.92
N GLY A 59 -2.02 19.13 4.95
CA GLY A 59 -2.37 19.44 6.34
C GLY A 59 -2.44 20.93 6.65
N LYS A 60 -3.40 21.66 6.08
CA LYS A 60 -3.51 23.12 6.19
C LYS A 60 -4.94 23.57 6.49
N ASP A 61 -5.09 24.72 7.09
CA ASP A 61 -6.40 25.36 7.36
C ASP A 61 -7.38 24.46 8.15
N GLY A 62 -6.86 23.60 9.03
CA GLY A 62 -7.68 22.66 9.78
C GLY A 62 -8.29 21.54 8.93
N LYS A 63 -7.73 21.28 7.75
CA LYS A 63 -8.16 20.26 6.78
C LYS A 63 -7.01 19.32 6.44
N GLY A 64 -7.31 18.31 5.65
CA GLY A 64 -6.36 17.34 5.12
C GLY A 64 -6.62 15.93 5.63
N ILE A 65 -6.21 14.97 4.82
CA ILE A 65 -6.20 13.54 5.18
C ILE A 65 -4.94 13.31 6.02
N PHE A 66 -5.08 12.66 7.18
CA PHE A 66 -3.92 12.29 7.99
C PHE A 66 -3.18 11.11 7.34
N PRO A 67 -1.92 11.28 6.93
CA PRO A 67 -1.15 10.20 6.30
C PRO A 67 -0.52 9.30 7.37
N ALA A 68 -0.89 8.03 7.36
CA ALA A 68 -0.29 6.99 8.19
C ALA A 68 0.33 5.89 7.31
N SER A 69 1.15 5.03 7.87
CA SER A 69 1.69 3.88 7.15
C SER A 69 1.78 2.64 8.04
N VAL A 70 1.74 1.45 7.41
CA VAL A 70 1.93 0.16 8.06
C VAL A 70 2.84 -0.73 7.21
N ASP A 71 3.69 -1.50 7.88
CA ASP A 71 4.55 -2.50 7.27
C ASP A 71 3.98 -3.89 7.55
N LEU A 72 3.34 -4.44 6.57
CA LEU A 72 2.71 -5.75 6.67
C LEU A 72 3.70 -6.85 6.19
N THR A 73 3.73 -8.01 6.80
CA THR A 73 2.78 -8.55 7.82
C THR A 73 3.12 -8.19 9.27
N THR A 74 4.19 -7.42 9.52
CA THR A 74 4.65 -7.09 10.89
C THR A 74 3.55 -6.44 11.71
N ASP A 75 2.83 -5.47 11.12
CA ASP A 75 1.81 -4.70 11.81
C ASP A 75 0.41 -5.38 11.83
N LEU A 76 0.26 -6.60 11.33
CA LEU A 76 -1.05 -7.29 11.33
C LEU A 76 -1.59 -7.53 12.74
N HIS A 77 -0.70 -7.82 13.71
CA HIS A 77 -1.09 -8.05 15.12
C HIS A 77 -1.11 -6.77 15.98
N SER A 78 -1.03 -5.62 15.34
CA SER A 78 -1.13 -4.30 15.97
C SER A 78 -2.12 -3.44 15.21
N MET A 79 -1.67 -2.68 14.23
CA MET A 79 -2.49 -1.81 13.40
C MET A 79 -3.52 -2.58 12.57
N GLY A 80 -3.22 -3.81 12.14
CA GLY A 80 -4.14 -4.64 11.38
C GLY A 80 -5.45 -4.91 12.12
N GLN A 81 -5.40 -5.15 13.43
CA GLN A 81 -6.60 -5.31 14.25
C GLN A 81 -7.45 -4.02 14.25
N TRP A 82 -6.82 -2.87 14.39
CA TRP A 82 -7.55 -1.60 14.39
C TRP A 82 -8.15 -1.28 13.02
N ILE A 83 -7.42 -1.56 11.93
CA ILE A 83 -7.90 -1.40 10.56
C ILE A 83 -9.12 -2.30 10.34
N GLN A 84 -9.06 -3.57 10.77
CA GLN A 84 -10.12 -4.55 10.58
C GLN A 84 -11.39 -4.21 11.37
N ASP A 85 -11.28 -3.74 12.62
CA ASP A 85 -12.41 -3.67 13.55
C ASP A 85 -12.51 -2.34 14.34
N GLY A 86 -11.67 -1.35 14.03
CA GLY A 86 -11.72 -0.01 14.61
C GLY A 86 -12.74 0.93 13.93
N GLU A 87 -12.60 2.22 14.14
CA GLU A 87 -13.46 3.23 13.52
C GLU A 87 -13.34 3.27 12.00
N ARG A 88 -14.46 3.43 11.33
CA ARG A 88 -14.53 3.47 9.85
C ARG A 88 -14.13 4.83 9.27
N THR A 89 -13.20 5.54 9.90
CA THR A 89 -12.67 6.84 9.46
C THR A 89 -11.46 6.73 8.54
N ILE A 90 -11.04 5.52 8.21
CA ILE A 90 -9.85 5.22 7.42
C ILE A 90 -10.18 4.69 6.03
N PHE A 91 -9.19 4.77 5.14
CA PHE A 91 -9.06 3.99 3.91
C PHE A 91 -7.59 3.61 3.70
N GLU A 92 -7.34 2.64 2.85
CA GLU A 92 -5.99 2.17 2.58
C GLU A 92 -5.57 2.43 1.13
N THR A 93 -4.27 2.66 0.95
CA THR A 93 -3.59 2.59 -0.34
C THR A 93 -2.49 1.54 -0.24
N VAL A 94 -2.66 0.40 -0.91
CA VAL A 94 -1.70 -0.70 -0.89
C VAL A 94 -0.72 -0.58 -2.05
N ILE A 95 0.59 -0.57 -1.74
CA ILE A 95 1.64 -0.71 -2.77
C ILE A 95 1.95 -2.20 -2.94
N SER A 96 1.61 -2.73 -4.09
CA SER A 96 1.78 -4.13 -4.47
C SER A 96 2.94 -4.27 -5.45
N VAL A 97 3.91 -5.12 -5.15
CA VAL A 97 5.04 -5.42 -6.03
C VAL A 97 4.78 -6.74 -6.76
N GLU A 98 4.88 -6.76 -8.10
CA GLU A 98 4.58 -7.96 -8.89
C GLU A 98 5.72 -8.97 -8.86
N GLU A 99 6.94 -8.53 -9.17
CA GLU A 99 8.10 -9.42 -9.24
C GLU A 99 9.09 -9.14 -8.11
N PRO A 100 9.49 -10.16 -7.36
CA PRO A 100 10.49 -10.00 -6.30
C PRO A 100 11.89 -9.85 -6.89
N ASN A 101 12.75 -9.06 -6.22
CA ASN A 101 14.17 -8.96 -6.61
C ASN A 101 14.93 -10.28 -6.41
N HIS A 102 14.47 -11.12 -5.48
CA HIS A 102 15.09 -12.41 -5.15
C HIS A 102 14.00 -13.46 -4.89
N LYS A 103 14.25 -14.67 -5.35
CA LYS A 103 13.36 -15.82 -5.14
C LYS A 103 13.97 -16.74 -4.09
N VAL A 104 13.35 -16.78 -2.92
CA VAL A 104 13.76 -17.64 -1.80
C VAL A 104 12.68 -18.72 -1.64
N VAL A 105 13.11 -19.97 -1.62
CA VAL A 105 12.21 -21.13 -1.44
C VAL A 105 12.31 -21.60 0.01
N VAL A 106 11.19 -21.90 0.62
CA VAL A 106 11.12 -22.44 1.98
C VAL A 106 11.71 -23.84 1.96
N PRO A 107 12.76 -24.12 2.74
CA PRO A 107 13.34 -25.47 2.80
C PRO A 107 12.45 -26.44 3.58
N THR A 108 12.67 -27.73 3.40
CA THR A 108 12.11 -28.76 4.29
C THR A 108 12.97 -28.85 5.56
N ASP A 109 12.35 -28.92 6.73
CA ASP A 109 13.01 -29.27 7.99
C ASP A 109 12.61 -30.68 8.40
N GLU A 110 13.60 -31.59 8.54
CA GLU A 110 13.31 -32.99 8.93
C GLU A 110 12.64 -33.10 10.31
N ALA A 111 12.98 -32.19 11.22
CA ALA A 111 12.40 -32.19 12.57
C ALA A 111 11.01 -31.55 12.62
N ASN A 112 10.67 -30.70 11.67
CA ASN A 112 9.40 -29.98 11.57
C ASN A 112 8.89 -29.42 12.92
N LEU A 113 9.80 -28.84 13.71
CA LEU A 113 9.51 -28.39 15.08
C LEU A 113 8.50 -27.23 15.13
N ASP A 114 8.46 -26.41 14.06
CA ASP A 114 7.53 -25.30 13.90
C ASP A 114 6.21 -25.69 13.20
N GLY A 115 6.12 -26.93 12.68
CA GLY A 115 4.95 -27.40 11.95
C GLY A 115 4.78 -26.78 10.57
N LEU A 116 5.78 -26.06 10.02
CA LEU A 116 5.66 -25.28 8.79
C LEU A 116 6.06 -26.02 7.51
N ASN A 117 6.36 -27.32 7.55
CA ASN A 117 6.71 -28.10 6.35
C ASN A 117 5.62 -28.10 5.26
N PHE A 118 4.39 -27.72 5.56
CA PHE A 118 3.35 -27.52 4.53
C PHE A 118 3.66 -26.35 3.57
N LEU A 119 4.59 -25.45 3.95
CA LEU A 119 5.12 -24.38 3.11
C LEU A 119 6.37 -24.80 2.33
N ALA A 120 6.99 -25.94 2.65
CA ALA A 120 8.22 -26.39 1.99
C ALA A 120 8.03 -26.46 0.47
N GLY A 121 9.02 -25.97 -0.27
CA GLY A 121 8.97 -25.87 -1.72
C GLY A 121 8.22 -24.64 -2.27
N LYS A 122 7.49 -23.89 -1.44
CA LYS A 122 6.84 -22.64 -1.85
C LYS A 122 7.83 -21.48 -1.77
N ARG A 123 7.63 -20.49 -2.61
CA ARG A 123 8.42 -19.25 -2.57
C ARG A 123 7.89 -18.34 -1.45
N VAL A 124 8.79 -17.69 -0.73
CA VAL A 124 8.46 -16.74 0.35
C VAL A 124 7.63 -15.56 -0.19
N ASP A 125 7.96 -15.05 -1.37
CA ASP A 125 7.20 -13.97 -2.00
C ASP A 125 5.77 -14.39 -2.41
N GLU A 126 5.56 -15.64 -2.82
CA GLU A 126 4.22 -16.18 -3.10
C GLU A 126 3.37 -16.27 -1.83
N VAL A 127 3.97 -16.72 -0.73
CA VAL A 127 3.29 -16.76 0.59
C VAL A 127 2.93 -15.34 1.03
N ASN A 128 3.85 -14.40 0.89
CA ASN A 128 3.62 -12.99 1.21
C ASN A 128 2.52 -12.37 0.32
N LYS A 129 2.47 -12.74 -0.96
CA LYS A 129 1.44 -12.27 -1.90
C LYS A 129 0.05 -12.78 -1.52
N MET A 130 -0.05 -14.00 -1.01
CA MET A 130 -1.30 -14.53 -0.47
C MET A 130 -1.74 -13.79 0.79
N ALA A 131 -0.78 -13.43 1.66
CA ALA A 131 -1.06 -12.60 2.83
C ALA A 131 -1.55 -11.19 2.41
N GLU A 132 -0.92 -10.56 1.42
CA GLU A 132 -1.37 -9.29 0.84
C GLU A 132 -2.82 -9.39 0.35
N LEU A 133 -3.14 -10.39 -0.46
CA LEU A 133 -4.47 -10.57 -1.01
C LEU A 133 -5.52 -10.83 0.09
N GLY A 134 -5.22 -11.73 1.01
CA GLY A 134 -6.12 -12.07 2.11
C GLY A 134 -6.42 -10.88 3.01
N THR A 135 -5.39 -10.08 3.33
CA THR A 135 -5.54 -8.85 4.14
C THR A 135 -6.39 -7.81 3.43
N GLN A 136 -6.13 -7.54 2.14
CA GLN A 136 -6.94 -6.58 1.38
C GLN A 136 -8.41 -7.00 1.33
N LEU A 137 -8.69 -8.27 1.06
CA LEU A 137 -10.07 -8.79 1.03
C LEU A 137 -10.76 -8.64 2.39
N ALA A 138 -10.07 -9.01 3.47
CA ALA A 138 -10.62 -8.90 4.83
C ALA A 138 -10.93 -7.45 5.21
N HIS A 139 -10.04 -6.51 4.91
CA HIS A 139 -10.24 -5.09 5.20
C HIS A 139 -11.40 -4.50 4.38
N VAL A 140 -11.51 -4.85 3.09
CA VAL A 140 -12.63 -4.43 2.23
C VAL A 140 -13.95 -5.00 2.76
N ASP A 141 -14.01 -6.28 3.10
CA ASP A 141 -15.19 -6.92 3.71
C ASP A 141 -15.55 -6.26 5.05
N GLY A 142 -14.55 -5.79 5.79
CA GLY A 142 -14.71 -4.99 7.01
C GLY A 142 -15.17 -3.55 6.78
N GLY A 143 -15.37 -3.12 5.53
CA GLY A 143 -15.84 -1.77 5.18
C GLY A 143 -14.74 -0.70 5.12
N VAL A 144 -13.48 -1.10 4.94
CA VAL A 144 -12.34 -0.21 4.70
C VAL A 144 -12.09 -0.10 3.19
N PRO A 145 -12.35 1.06 2.56
CA PRO A 145 -12.02 1.26 1.16
C PRO A 145 -10.53 1.04 0.92
N ASN A 146 -10.19 0.36 -0.17
CA ASN A 146 -8.82 0.00 -0.49
C ASN A 146 -8.49 0.41 -1.93
N LEU A 147 -7.45 1.23 -2.08
CA LEU A 147 -6.83 1.58 -3.35
C LEU A 147 -5.59 0.72 -3.54
N LYS A 148 -5.27 0.37 -4.76
CA LYS A 148 -4.09 -0.45 -5.07
C LYS A 148 -3.23 0.21 -6.13
N ILE A 149 -1.95 0.40 -5.79
CA ILE A 149 -0.91 0.82 -6.73
C ILE A 149 -0.02 -0.39 -7.00
N THR A 150 0.00 -0.85 -8.25
CA THR A 150 0.82 -1.98 -8.66
C THR A 150 2.12 -1.48 -9.26
N MET A 151 3.24 -1.96 -8.71
CA MET A 151 4.59 -1.69 -9.18
C MET A 151 5.21 -2.98 -9.72
N PRO A 152 5.75 -2.99 -10.95
CA PRO A 152 6.30 -4.22 -11.54
C PRO A 152 7.41 -4.87 -10.72
N GLU A 153 8.36 -4.07 -10.22
CA GLU A 153 9.49 -4.50 -9.39
C GLU A 153 10.03 -3.34 -8.54
N VAL A 154 10.79 -3.65 -7.51
CA VAL A 154 11.52 -2.62 -6.75
C VAL A 154 12.84 -2.32 -7.44
N SER A 155 12.87 -1.27 -8.25
CA SER A 155 14.07 -0.76 -8.92
C SER A 155 14.12 0.77 -8.83
N PRO A 156 15.30 1.41 -9.00
CA PRO A 156 15.41 2.87 -8.99
C PRO A 156 14.48 3.55 -10.00
N TYR A 157 14.25 2.90 -11.15
CA TYR A 157 13.36 3.40 -12.18
C TYR A 157 11.90 3.46 -11.70
N TYR A 158 11.36 2.37 -11.15
CA TYR A 158 9.97 2.33 -10.69
C TYR A 158 9.76 3.12 -9.40
N ILE A 159 10.76 3.20 -8.53
CA ILE A 159 10.72 4.09 -7.37
C ILE A 159 10.64 5.56 -7.81
N GLY A 160 11.44 5.97 -8.81
CA GLY A 160 11.34 7.32 -9.38
C GLY A 160 9.98 7.62 -9.99
N GLN A 161 9.35 6.62 -10.66
CA GLN A 161 7.99 6.77 -11.16
C GLN A 161 6.95 6.89 -10.03
N LEU A 162 7.13 6.17 -8.94
CA LEU A 162 6.25 6.23 -7.77
C LEU A 162 6.33 7.60 -7.11
N PHE A 163 7.53 8.16 -6.94
CA PHE A 163 7.72 9.53 -6.47
C PHE A 163 6.99 10.53 -7.36
N TYR A 164 7.24 10.46 -8.66
CA TYR A 164 6.60 11.38 -9.61
C TYR A 164 5.07 11.26 -9.58
N PHE A 165 4.54 10.05 -9.47
CA PHE A 165 3.10 9.80 -9.36
C PHE A 165 2.51 10.50 -8.13
N PHE A 166 3.10 10.31 -6.96
CA PHE A 166 2.59 10.91 -5.73
C PHE A 166 2.73 12.44 -5.71
N GLU A 167 3.85 12.97 -6.23
CA GLU A 167 4.05 14.43 -6.40
C GLU A 167 3.00 15.05 -7.33
N ARG A 168 2.59 14.33 -8.37
CA ARG A 168 1.56 14.80 -9.30
C ARG A 168 0.14 14.68 -8.73
N ALA A 169 -0.08 13.75 -7.82
CA ALA A 169 -1.37 13.50 -7.20
C ALA A 169 -1.60 14.36 -5.93
N CYS A 170 -0.53 14.91 -5.37
CA CYS A 170 -0.55 15.85 -4.27
C CYS A 170 -0.82 17.27 -4.79
#